data_f1c37d8b1a206933b45336cfd954eb46
#
_entry.id   f1c37d8b1a206933b45336cfd954eb46
#
_cell.length_a   1.000
_cell.length_b   1.000
_cell.length_c   1.000
_cell.angle_alpha   90.00
_cell.angle_beta   90.00
_cell.angle_gamma   90.00
#
_symmetry.space_group_name_H-M   'P 1'
#
loop_
_entity.id
_entity.type
_entity.pdbx_description
1 polymer ?
#
loop_
_entity_poly.entity_id
_entity_poly.type
_entity_poly.pdbx_seq_one_letter_code
_entity_poly.pdbx_strand_id
1 'polypeptide(L)'
;MDNYFVSSCKRVKDWICRQFGQKEKKTVHHKKFADGGEVIVWETGRAGEEAASYENLFLRKEIAGFRTNIRREQSCSIKSLTRDYLYKQLLSSGEYTFDHMLVIKDPYGEAPLTALALFMLEEPACVRVTTKGNLKETDFVTELPKKKEHRVPILGMYAEKANDIVIEILDDEGNCVKSHTFTIRTKRLPKSLRNVITVKKWTDKPAYSNIMINGGVKIHTCVFDIEGKIRYYLSRKPRGYGIFPLSDGHFFYMEKYISVPSYSNPQTVESYDMDYFGRVFRTYLTEKGVHHTAEE
;
A
#
# COMPACT_ATOMS: atom_id res chain seq x y z
N MET A 1 -0.54 41.20 -11.33
CA MET A 1 0.45 40.22 -11.82
C MET A 1 0.02 38.74 -11.70
N ASP A 2 -1.09 38.46 -11.03
CA ASP A 2 -1.49 37.06 -10.69
C ASP A 2 -2.22 36.31 -11.80
N ASN A 3 -2.75 36.97 -12.80
CA ASN A 3 -3.49 36.31 -13.89
C ASN A 3 -2.60 35.65 -14.97
N TYR A 4 -1.31 35.99 -15.06
CA TYR A 4 -0.40 35.40 -16.04
C TYR A 4 0.12 34.00 -15.63
N PHE A 5 0.31 33.76 -14.35
CA PHE A 5 0.82 32.48 -13.84
C PHE A 5 -0.22 31.35 -13.95
N VAL A 6 -1.48 31.63 -13.64
CA VAL A 6 -2.58 30.64 -13.72
C VAL A 6 -2.87 30.24 -15.16
N SER A 7 -2.78 31.20 -16.11
CA SER A 7 -3.00 30.91 -17.54
C SER A 7 -1.88 30.06 -18.16
N SER A 8 -0.65 30.24 -17.70
CA SER A 8 0.51 29.43 -18.16
C SER A 8 0.45 27.99 -17.72
N CYS A 9 0.07 27.72 -16.45
CA CYS A 9 -0.10 26.35 -15.94
C CYS A 9 -1.22 25.58 -16.67
N LYS A 10 -2.31 26.25 -16.98
CA LYS A 10 -3.43 25.65 -17.73
C LYS A 10 -3.02 25.29 -19.16
N ARG A 11 -2.31 26.18 -19.85
CA ARG A 11 -1.79 25.93 -21.22
C ARG A 11 -0.77 24.79 -21.29
N VAL A 12 0.12 24.69 -20.31
CA VAL A 12 1.09 23.58 -20.24
C VAL A 12 0.38 22.25 -19.99
N LYS A 13 -0.63 22.23 -19.11
CA LYS A 13 -1.44 21.04 -18.84
C LYS A 13 -2.22 20.61 -20.07
N ASP A 14 -2.86 21.54 -20.78
CA ASP A 14 -3.60 21.29 -22.03
C ASP A 14 -2.67 20.84 -23.17
N TRP A 15 -1.45 21.36 -23.24
CA TRP A 15 -0.44 20.95 -24.23
C TRP A 15 0.03 19.51 -23.97
N ILE A 16 0.34 19.14 -22.71
CA ILE A 16 0.71 17.77 -22.31
C ILE A 16 -0.43 16.80 -22.64
N CYS A 17 -1.69 17.18 -22.35
CA CYS A 17 -2.85 16.34 -22.65
C CYS A 17 -3.06 16.14 -24.18
N ARG A 18 -2.74 17.13 -25.02
CA ARG A 18 -2.85 17.02 -26.49
C ARG A 18 -1.71 16.21 -27.13
N GLN A 19 -0.48 16.32 -26.61
CA GLN A 19 0.68 15.61 -27.17
C GLN A 19 0.69 14.11 -26.82
N PHE A 20 0.16 13.71 -25.68
CA PHE A 20 0.23 12.33 -25.20
C PHE A 20 -1.08 11.55 -25.32
N GLY A 21 -2.07 12.06 -26.08
CA GLY A 21 -3.31 11.37 -26.43
C GLY A 21 -3.82 10.49 -25.27
N GLN A 22 -4.33 11.12 -24.19
CA GLN A 22 -4.85 10.34 -23.07
C GLN A 22 -6.07 9.57 -23.56
N LYS A 23 -5.88 8.27 -23.89
CA LYS A 23 -6.93 7.30 -23.65
C LYS A 23 -7.28 7.49 -22.17
N GLU A 24 -8.52 7.87 -21.86
CA GLU A 24 -9.04 7.91 -20.50
C GLU A 24 -8.64 6.60 -19.82
N LYS A 25 -7.65 6.66 -18.96
CA LYS A 25 -7.30 5.50 -18.14
C LYS A 25 -8.50 5.27 -17.26
N LYS A 26 -9.24 4.19 -17.49
CA LYS A 26 -10.29 3.77 -16.57
C LYS A 26 -9.64 3.63 -15.19
N THR A 27 -9.93 4.58 -14.30
CA THR A 27 -9.43 4.62 -12.94
C THR A 27 -10.34 3.87 -11.98
N VAL A 28 -11.53 3.47 -12.47
CA VAL A 28 -12.55 2.71 -11.75
C VAL A 28 -13.00 1.56 -12.64
N HIS A 29 -13.05 0.35 -12.07
CA HIS A 29 -13.50 -0.85 -12.73
C HIS A 29 -14.64 -1.49 -11.91
N HIS A 30 -15.70 -1.88 -12.58
CA HIS A 30 -16.82 -2.61 -11.98
C HIS A 30 -16.78 -4.07 -12.42
N LYS A 31 -16.92 -4.99 -11.47
CA LYS A 31 -17.00 -6.44 -11.72
C LYS A 31 -18.14 -7.01 -10.90
N LYS A 32 -19.03 -7.76 -11.56
CA LYS A 32 -20.14 -8.47 -10.90
C LYS A 32 -19.64 -9.76 -10.27
N PHE A 33 -20.18 -10.10 -9.11
CA PHE A 33 -20.07 -11.43 -8.54
C PHE A 33 -21.07 -12.39 -9.21
N ALA A 34 -20.83 -13.68 -9.07
CA ALA A 34 -21.72 -14.69 -9.64
C ALA A 34 -23.11 -14.70 -8.99
N ASP A 35 -23.23 -14.27 -7.76
CA ASP A 35 -24.43 -14.22 -6.91
C ASP A 35 -25.20 -12.90 -6.96
N GLY A 36 -24.83 -11.99 -7.86
CA GLY A 36 -25.55 -10.74 -8.13
C GLY A 36 -25.05 -9.47 -7.46
N GLY A 37 -24.04 -9.56 -6.58
CA GLY A 37 -23.32 -8.40 -6.04
C GLY A 37 -22.25 -7.88 -7.02
N GLU A 38 -21.52 -6.83 -6.61
CA GLU A 38 -20.44 -6.28 -7.41
C GLU A 38 -19.25 -5.83 -6.54
N VAL A 39 -18.07 -5.82 -7.15
CA VAL A 39 -16.89 -5.16 -6.61
C VAL A 39 -16.51 -3.98 -7.49
N ILE A 40 -16.32 -2.82 -6.86
CA ILE A 40 -15.81 -1.61 -7.49
C ILE A 40 -14.32 -1.54 -7.18
N VAL A 41 -13.48 -1.57 -8.21
CA VAL A 41 -12.02 -1.51 -8.04
C VAL A 41 -11.50 -0.14 -8.46
N TRP A 42 -10.91 0.58 -7.52
CA TRP A 42 -10.19 1.83 -7.76
C TRP A 42 -8.71 1.57 -8.02
N GLU A 43 -8.19 2.17 -9.06
CA GLU A 43 -6.74 2.28 -9.25
C GLU A 43 -6.15 3.30 -8.26
N THR A 44 -4.88 3.14 -7.93
CA THR A 44 -4.12 4.02 -7.00
C THR A 44 -4.30 5.51 -7.28
N GLY A 45 -4.32 5.89 -8.57
CA GLY A 45 -4.49 7.29 -9.00
C GLY A 45 -5.82 7.88 -8.56
N ARG A 46 -6.93 7.13 -8.66
CA ARG A 46 -8.27 7.59 -8.22
C ARG A 46 -8.31 7.90 -6.74
N ALA A 47 -7.78 6.98 -5.90
CA ALA A 47 -7.71 7.19 -4.46
C ALA A 47 -6.83 8.41 -4.10
N GLY A 48 -5.76 8.65 -4.86
CA GLY A 48 -4.89 9.81 -4.68
C GLY A 48 -5.58 11.13 -5.04
N GLU A 49 -6.33 11.17 -6.14
CA GLU A 49 -7.10 12.34 -6.58
C GLU A 49 -8.19 12.71 -5.57
N GLU A 50 -8.95 11.72 -5.11
CA GLU A 50 -9.98 11.94 -4.09
C GLU A 50 -9.37 12.40 -2.76
N ALA A 51 -8.29 11.78 -2.29
CA ALA A 51 -7.62 12.16 -1.06
C ALA A 51 -7.03 13.58 -1.11
N ALA A 52 -6.55 14.03 -2.27
CA ALA A 52 -5.99 15.37 -2.44
C ALA A 52 -7.00 16.49 -2.12
N SER A 53 -8.31 16.22 -2.23
CA SER A 53 -9.35 17.18 -1.83
C SER A 53 -9.32 17.51 -0.33
N TYR A 54 -8.79 16.61 0.48
CA TYR A 54 -8.66 16.76 1.93
C TYR A 54 -7.32 17.32 2.39
N GLU A 55 -6.30 17.39 1.51
CA GLU A 55 -4.95 17.82 1.87
C GLU A 55 -4.94 19.20 2.51
N ASN A 56 -5.67 20.17 1.94
CA ASN A 56 -5.78 21.51 2.50
C ASN A 56 -6.41 21.55 3.90
N LEU A 57 -7.31 20.62 4.23
CA LEU A 57 -7.94 20.53 5.54
C LEU A 57 -6.90 20.15 6.61
N PHE A 58 -6.03 19.20 6.30
CA PHE A 58 -4.95 18.77 7.21
C PHE A 58 -3.84 19.80 7.30
N LEU A 59 -3.41 20.36 6.19
CA LEU A 59 -2.41 21.44 6.16
C LEU A 59 -2.82 22.63 7.02
N ARG A 60 -4.09 23.05 6.97
CA ARG A 60 -4.59 24.16 7.81
C ARG A 60 -4.58 23.84 9.30
N LYS A 61 -4.88 22.59 9.69
CA LYS A 61 -4.86 22.17 11.11
C LYS A 61 -3.43 22.07 11.64
N GLU A 62 -2.53 21.53 10.86
CA GLU A 62 -1.11 21.38 11.19
C GLU A 62 -0.40 22.75 11.25
N ILE A 63 -0.66 23.63 10.27
CA ILE A 63 -0.05 24.98 10.22
C ILE A 63 -0.55 25.90 11.33
N ALA A 64 -1.78 25.73 11.83
CA ALA A 64 -2.27 26.51 12.95
C ALA A 64 -1.44 26.31 14.24
N GLY A 65 -0.70 25.20 14.34
CA GLY A 65 0.20 24.89 15.46
C GLY A 65 1.70 25.19 15.21
N PHE A 66 2.15 25.25 13.95
CA PHE A 66 3.58 25.37 13.60
C PHE A 66 3.82 26.32 12.44
N ARG A 67 4.44 27.47 12.74
CA ARG A 67 4.95 28.44 11.74
C ARG A 67 6.29 28.01 11.12
N THR A 68 6.50 26.75 10.79
CA THR A 68 7.73 26.31 10.15
C THR A 68 7.46 25.62 8.84
N ASN A 69 8.30 25.89 7.86
CA ASN A 69 8.29 25.28 6.54
C ASN A 69 7.98 23.79 6.62
N ILE A 70 6.80 23.39 6.14
CA ILE A 70 6.47 21.99 5.94
C ILE A 70 7.50 21.46 4.96
N ARG A 71 8.50 20.78 5.48
CA ARG A 71 9.53 20.16 4.65
C ARG A 71 8.88 19.05 3.82
N ARG A 72 9.45 18.78 2.67
CA ARG A 72 9.02 17.71 1.76
C ARG A 72 8.83 16.34 2.47
N GLU A 73 9.53 16.16 3.58
CA GLU A 73 9.54 14.99 4.44
C GLU A 73 8.19 14.75 5.16
N GLN A 74 7.51 15.82 5.60
CA GLN A 74 6.18 15.70 6.23
C GLN A 74 5.07 15.34 5.22
N SER A 75 5.34 15.47 3.93
CA SER A 75 4.37 15.16 2.89
C SER A 75 3.92 13.70 2.86
N CYS A 76 4.75 12.77 3.36
CA CYS A 76 4.40 11.34 3.38
C CYS A 76 3.35 11.03 4.44
N SER A 77 3.53 11.54 5.67
CA SER A 77 2.55 11.39 6.74
C SER A 77 1.23 12.10 6.40
N ILE A 78 1.29 13.30 5.81
CA ILE A 78 0.09 14.03 5.36
C ILE A 78 -0.66 13.24 4.29
N LYS A 79 0.03 12.67 3.31
CA LYS A 79 -0.58 11.81 2.28
C LYS A 79 -1.25 10.57 2.88
N SER A 80 -0.64 9.96 3.89
CA SER A 80 -1.23 8.83 4.59
C SER A 80 -2.48 9.25 5.36
N LEU A 81 -2.43 10.36 6.11
CA LEU A 81 -3.57 10.92 6.85
C LEU A 81 -4.74 11.30 5.95
N THR A 82 -4.48 11.92 4.79
CA THR A 82 -5.54 12.29 3.84
C THR A 82 -6.24 11.07 3.27
N ARG A 83 -5.50 10.00 2.97
CA ARG A 83 -6.06 8.72 2.51
C ARG A 83 -6.84 8.01 3.62
N ASP A 84 -6.33 8.00 4.84
CA ASP A 84 -7.05 7.46 5.99
C ASP A 84 -8.39 8.14 6.21
N TYR A 85 -8.40 9.46 6.10
CA TYR A 85 -9.62 10.25 6.22
C TYR A 85 -10.61 9.90 5.10
N LEU A 86 -10.14 9.86 3.85
CA LEU A 86 -10.96 9.42 2.72
C LEU A 86 -11.58 8.04 2.98
N TYR A 87 -10.78 7.06 3.37
CA TYR A 87 -11.26 5.69 3.59
C TYR A 87 -12.26 5.61 4.74
N LYS A 88 -12.08 6.43 5.76
CA LYS A 88 -13.05 6.57 6.84
C LYS A 88 -14.37 7.16 6.33
N GLN A 89 -14.33 8.21 5.51
CA GLN A 89 -15.53 8.82 4.92
C GLN A 89 -16.27 7.83 4.02
N LEU A 90 -15.55 7.09 3.17
CA LEU A 90 -16.13 6.07 2.30
C LEU A 90 -16.83 4.96 3.09
N LEU A 91 -16.24 4.46 4.17
CA LEU A 91 -16.89 3.49 5.06
C LEU A 91 -18.12 4.09 5.74
N SER A 92 -18.00 5.30 6.30
CA SER A 92 -19.09 5.96 7.03
C SER A 92 -20.25 6.38 6.12
N SER A 93 -20.09 6.38 4.79
CA SER A 93 -21.17 6.69 3.84
C SER A 93 -22.27 5.62 3.85
N GLY A 94 -21.96 4.38 4.25
CA GLY A 94 -22.86 3.24 4.18
C GLY A 94 -23.11 2.72 2.75
N GLU A 95 -22.44 3.30 1.75
CA GLU A 95 -22.60 2.90 0.34
C GLU A 95 -22.01 1.51 0.07
N TYR A 96 -20.88 1.19 0.75
CA TYR A 96 -20.15 -0.05 0.50
C TYR A 96 -20.51 -1.13 1.51
N THR A 97 -21.17 -2.17 1.02
CA THR A 97 -21.55 -3.38 1.78
C THR A 97 -20.70 -4.56 1.33
N PHE A 98 -20.88 -5.73 1.96
CA PHE A 98 -20.21 -6.94 1.51
C PHE A 98 -20.55 -7.31 0.06
N ASP A 99 -21.81 -7.10 -0.36
CA ASP A 99 -22.28 -7.38 -1.72
C ASP A 99 -22.02 -6.23 -2.72
N HIS A 100 -21.61 -5.08 -2.22
CA HIS A 100 -21.25 -3.91 -3.03
C HIS A 100 -19.94 -3.34 -2.49
N MET A 101 -18.84 -4.05 -2.74
CA MET A 101 -17.55 -3.83 -2.09
C MET A 101 -16.68 -2.84 -2.86
N LEU A 102 -16.03 -1.92 -2.16
CA LEU A 102 -14.98 -1.08 -2.73
C LEU A 102 -13.61 -1.68 -2.49
N VAL A 103 -12.82 -1.87 -3.54
CA VAL A 103 -11.44 -2.33 -3.47
C VAL A 103 -10.50 -1.29 -4.06
N ILE A 104 -9.50 -0.87 -3.30
CA ILE A 104 -8.53 0.15 -3.69
C ILE A 104 -7.17 -0.52 -3.87
N LYS A 105 -6.64 -0.50 -5.08
CA LYS A 105 -5.31 -1.05 -5.40
C LYS A 105 -4.22 -0.10 -4.93
N ASP A 106 -3.17 -0.66 -4.33
CA ASP A 106 -2.02 0.10 -3.82
C ASP A 106 -2.48 1.34 -3.04
N PRO A 107 -3.19 1.12 -1.91
CA PRO A 107 -4.01 2.16 -1.28
C PRO A 107 -3.24 3.40 -0.86
N TYR A 108 -1.95 3.29 -0.57
CA TYR A 108 -1.09 4.43 -0.21
C TYR A 108 -0.07 4.80 -1.30
N GLY A 109 -0.02 4.06 -2.42
CA GLY A 109 0.85 4.33 -3.56
C GLY A 109 2.29 3.86 -3.38
N GLU A 110 2.54 2.98 -2.40
CA GLU A 110 3.87 2.52 -2.03
C GLU A 110 4.05 1.00 -2.10
N ALA A 111 2.97 0.24 -2.18
CA ALA A 111 2.98 -1.22 -2.18
C ALA A 111 2.11 -1.81 -3.32
N PRO A 112 2.59 -1.82 -4.57
CA PRO A 112 1.79 -2.10 -5.78
C PRO A 112 1.19 -3.51 -5.87
N LEU A 113 1.64 -4.47 -5.05
CA LEU A 113 1.07 -5.81 -4.95
C LEU A 113 0.13 -5.97 -3.76
N THR A 114 -0.47 -4.87 -3.31
CA THR A 114 -1.48 -4.86 -2.25
C THR A 114 -2.76 -4.20 -2.71
N ALA A 115 -3.86 -4.49 -2.01
CA ALA A 115 -5.11 -3.76 -2.14
C ALA A 115 -5.82 -3.70 -0.77
N LEU A 116 -6.76 -2.78 -0.64
CA LEU A 116 -7.58 -2.59 0.55
C LEU A 116 -9.04 -2.72 0.14
N ALA A 117 -9.77 -3.67 0.72
CA ALA A 117 -11.21 -3.75 0.55
C ALA A 117 -11.92 -3.05 1.70
N LEU A 118 -12.95 -2.26 1.37
CA LEU A 118 -13.76 -1.47 2.28
C LEU A 118 -15.21 -1.89 2.17
N PHE A 119 -15.84 -2.29 3.27
CA PHE A 119 -17.26 -2.58 3.35
C PHE A 119 -17.78 -2.59 4.78
N MET A 120 -19.11 -2.44 4.89
CA MET A 120 -19.86 -2.54 6.13
C MET A 120 -20.66 -3.84 6.14
N LEU A 121 -20.80 -4.45 7.31
CA LEU A 121 -21.72 -5.55 7.59
C LEU A 121 -22.93 -5.04 8.39
N GLU A 122 -24.07 -5.66 8.23
CA GLU A 122 -25.27 -5.39 9.05
C GLU A 122 -25.01 -5.78 10.51
N GLU A 123 -24.42 -6.98 10.73
CA GLU A 123 -24.02 -7.47 12.05
C GLU A 123 -22.51 -7.68 12.09
N PRO A 124 -21.89 -7.53 13.28
CA PRO A 124 -20.46 -7.76 13.43
C PRO A 124 -20.11 -9.23 13.16
N ALA A 125 -19.12 -9.45 12.28
CA ALA A 125 -18.59 -10.80 12.01
C ALA A 125 -17.06 -10.76 11.83
N CYS A 126 -16.44 -11.94 11.95
CA CYS A 126 -15.05 -12.16 11.54
C CYS A 126 -14.99 -12.26 10.02
N VAL A 127 -13.88 -11.81 9.44
CA VAL A 127 -13.65 -11.88 7.99
C VAL A 127 -12.33 -12.55 7.71
N ARG A 128 -12.33 -13.52 6.79
CA ARG A 128 -11.12 -14.14 6.24
C ARG A 128 -10.93 -13.66 4.82
N VAL A 129 -9.70 -13.26 4.48
CA VAL A 129 -9.29 -12.97 3.11
C VAL A 129 -8.21 -13.93 2.68
N THR A 130 -8.36 -14.51 1.49
CA THR A 130 -7.38 -15.40 0.87
C THR A 130 -6.98 -14.84 -0.48
N THR A 131 -5.70 -14.52 -0.66
CA THR A 131 -5.10 -14.30 -1.97
C THR A 131 -4.54 -15.63 -2.45
N LYS A 132 -5.11 -16.19 -3.52
CA LYS A 132 -4.72 -17.50 -4.04
C LYS A 132 -3.29 -17.51 -4.57
N GLY A 133 -2.53 -18.50 -4.10
CA GLY A 133 -1.19 -18.80 -4.60
C GLY A 133 -1.19 -19.60 -5.90
N ASN A 134 0.00 -19.90 -6.44
CA ASN A 134 0.14 -20.90 -7.49
C ASN A 134 -0.01 -22.31 -6.92
N LEU A 135 0.42 -22.51 -5.71
CA LEU A 135 0.26 -23.71 -4.90
C LEU A 135 -0.60 -23.38 -3.68
N LYS A 136 -1.30 -24.36 -3.13
CA LYS A 136 -2.13 -24.16 -1.93
C LYS A 136 -1.29 -23.66 -0.74
N GLU A 137 -0.07 -24.14 -0.61
CA GLU A 137 0.88 -23.74 0.43
C GLU A 137 1.33 -22.28 0.29
N THR A 138 1.15 -21.68 -0.90
CA THR A 138 1.44 -20.27 -1.17
C THR A 138 0.19 -19.39 -1.15
N ASP A 139 -0.97 -19.91 -0.77
CA ASP A 139 -2.14 -19.10 -0.44
C ASP A 139 -1.76 -18.14 0.69
N PHE A 140 -2.11 -16.87 0.55
CA PHE A 140 -1.91 -15.86 1.60
C PHE A 140 -3.23 -15.59 2.29
N VAL A 141 -3.33 -16.00 3.55
CA VAL A 141 -4.57 -15.94 4.33
C VAL A 141 -4.40 -14.96 5.49
N THR A 142 -5.38 -14.09 5.67
CA THR A 142 -5.49 -13.19 6.82
C THR A 142 -6.89 -13.27 7.39
N GLU A 143 -7.00 -13.39 8.71
CA GLU A 143 -8.26 -13.31 9.44
C GLU A 143 -8.34 -12.00 10.22
N LEU A 144 -9.52 -11.41 10.22
CA LEU A 144 -9.81 -10.13 10.85
C LEU A 144 -10.83 -10.32 11.95
N PRO A 145 -10.68 -9.60 13.07
CA PRO A 145 -11.56 -9.72 14.21
C PRO A 145 -12.99 -9.28 13.90
N LYS A 146 -13.92 -9.74 14.72
CA LYS A 146 -15.36 -9.46 14.65
C LYS A 146 -15.64 -7.96 14.74
N LYS A 147 -16.12 -7.38 13.63
CA LYS A 147 -16.47 -5.94 13.50
C LYS A 147 -17.61 -5.77 12.50
N LYS A 148 -18.25 -4.58 12.49
CA LYS A 148 -19.16 -4.13 11.41
C LYS A 148 -18.40 -3.46 10.28
N GLU A 149 -17.45 -2.57 10.63
CA GLU A 149 -16.63 -1.85 9.65
C GLU A 149 -15.39 -2.66 9.31
N HIS A 150 -15.22 -3.00 8.05
CA HIS A 150 -14.09 -3.77 7.58
C HIS A 150 -13.19 -2.98 6.64
N ARG A 151 -11.91 -2.96 6.98
CA ARG A 151 -10.78 -2.55 6.14
C ARG A 151 -9.91 -3.79 5.94
N VAL A 152 -10.21 -4.54 4.89
CA VAL A 152 -9.63 -5.86 4.66
C VAL A 152 -8.33 -5.73 3.86
N PRO A 153 -7.17 -6.08 4.45
CA PRO A 153 -5.90 -6.06 3.75
C PRO A 153 -5.82 -7.23 2.75
N ILE A 154 -5.66 -6.92 1.48
CA ILE A 154 -5.38 -7.89 0.43
C ILE A 154 -3.89 -7.82 0.14
N LEU A 155 -3.16 -8.82 0.61
CA LEU A 155 -1.71 -8.94 0.51
C LEU A 155 -1.32 -10.17 -0.29
N GLY A 156 -0.06 -10.28 -0.70
CA GLY A 156 0.46 -11.47 -1.32
C GLY A 156 0.05 -11.67 -2.79
N MET A 157 -0.27 -10.63 -3.53
CA MET A 157 -0.56 -10.72 -4.96
C MET A 157 0.72 -10.95 -5.79
N TYR A 158 0.61 -11.72 -6.86
CA TYR A 158 1.66 -11.83 -7.88
C TYR A 158 1.64 -10.65 -8.84
N ALA A 159 2.80 -10.27 -9.33
CA ALA A 159 2.91 -9.27 -10.37
C ALA A 159 2.52 -9.81 -11.75
N GLU A 160 2.01 -8.94 -12.64
CA GLU A 160 1.66 -9.22 -14.04
C GLU A 160 0.64 -10.38 -14.19
N LYS A 161 -0.19 -10.58 -13.17
CA LYS A 161 -1.16 -11.68 -13.08
C LYS A 161 -2.55 -11.17 -12.71
N ALA A 162 -3.59 -11.89 -13.11
CA ALA A 162 -4.92 -11.82 -12.51
C ALA A 162 -4.88 -12.69 -11.24
N ASN A 163 -4.93 -12.04 -10.08
CA ASN A 163 -4.88 -12.71 -8.78
C ASN A 163 -6.30 -12.96 -8.30
N ASP A 164 -6.60 -14.19 -7.92
CA ASP A 164 -7.90 -14.55 -7.36
C ASP A 164 -7.91 -14.26 -5.85
N ILE A 165 -8.90 -13.48 -5.45
CA ILE A 165 -9.11 -13.06 -4.07
C ILE A 165 -10.44 -13.65 -3.61
N VAL A 166 -10.43 -14.31 -2.45
CA VAL A 166 -11.63 -14.80 -1.79
C VAL A 166 -11.78 -14.04 -0.47
N ILE A 167 -12.95 -13.45 -0.25
CA ILE A 167 -13.30 -12.82 1.03
C ILE A 167 -14.51 -13.56 1.59
N GLU A 168 -14.40 -14.01 2.84
CA GLU A 168 -15.38 -14.82 3.54
C GLU A 168 -15.84 -14.11 4.80
N ILE A 169 -17.15 -14.11 5.05
CA ILE A 169 -17.74 -13.81 6.37
C ILE A 169 -17.77 -15.13 7.14
N LEU A 170 -17.31 -15.10 8.38
CA LEU A 170 -17.25 -16.25 9.25
C LEU A 170 -18.25 -16.12 10.40
N ASP A 171 -18.85 -17.26 10.80
CA ASP A 171 -19.59 -17.39 12.05
C ASP A 171 -18.65 -17.42 13.27
N ASP A 172 -19.22 -17.55 14.47
CA ASP A 172 -18.45 -17.58 15.71
C ASP A 172 -17.66 -18.91 15.88
N GLU A 173 -18.00 -19.95 15.13
CA GLU A 173 -17.28 -21.21 15.03
C GLU A 173 -16.17 -21.20 13.97
N GLY A 174 -16.05 -20.14 13.18
CA GLY A 174 -15.05 -19.96 12.13
C GLY A 174 -15.43 -20.59 10.77
N ASN A 175 -16.70 -21.01 10.59
CA ASN A 175 -17.18 -21.54 9.33
C ASN A 175 -17.57 -20.38 8.40
N CYS A 176 -17.39 -20.60 7.09
CA CYS A 176 -17.81 -19.63 6.09
C CYS A 176 -19.33 -19.58 5.93
N VAL A 177 -19.93 -18.43 6.21
CA VAL A 177 -21.36 -18.16 6.05
C VAL A 177 -21.65 -17.61 4.66
N LYS A 178 -20.80 -16.72 4.18
CA LYS A 178 -20.91 -16.07 2.87
C LYS A 178 -19.54 -15.75 2.32
N SER A 179 -19.37 -15.88 1.01
CA SER A 179 -18.08 -15.57 0.36
C SER A 179 -18.26 -14.89 -0.99
N HIS A 180 -17.30 -14.06 -1.34
CA HIS A 180 -17.16 -13.52 -2.68
C HIS A 180 -15.77 -13.79 -3.24
N THR A 181 -15.71 -14.15 -4.52
CA THR A 181 -14.49 -14.35 -5.26
C THR A 181 -14.41 -13.35 -6.41
N PHE A 182 -13.28 -12.66 -6.53
CA PHE A 182 -13.01 -11.73 -7.61
C PHE A 182 -11.52 -11.70 -7.96
N THR A 183 -11.18 -11.10 -9.10
CA THR A 183 -9.79 -11.03 -9.57
C THR A 183 -9.27 -9.61 -9.57
N ILE A 184 -8.02 -9.43 -9.12
CA ILE A 184 -7.26 -8.18 -9.22
C ILE A 184 -6.09 -8.38 -10.16
N ARG A 185 -6.04 -7.60 -11.25
CA ARG A 185 -4.89 -7.59 -12.15
C ARG A 185 -3.85 -6.61 -11.66
N THR A 186 -2.62 -7.07 -11.52
CA THR A 186 -1.46 -6.29 -11.09
C THR A 186 -0.58 -5.93 -12.27
N LYS A 187 0.28 -4.91 -12.07
CA LYS A 187 1.27 -4.48 -13.04
C LYS A 187 2.54 -5.32 -12.97
N ARG A 188 3.40 -5.14 -13.97
CA ARG A 188 4.70 -5.76 -14.05
C ARG A 188 5.65 -5.24 -12.98
N LEU A 189 6.53 -6.13 -12.48
CA LEU A 189 7.61 -5.74 -11.56
C LEU A 189 8.54 -4.68 -12.16
N PRO A 190 9.07 -3.78 -11.34
CA PRO A 190 10.16 -2.90 -11.76
C PRO A 190 11.38 -3.73 -12.22
N LYS A 191 12.18 -3.17 -13.13
CA LYS A 191 13.35 -3.88 -13.70
C LYS A 191 14.30 -4.42 -12.63
N SER A 192 14.46 -3.70 -11.54
CA SER A 192 15.33 -4.05 -10.40
C SER A 192 14.88 -5.30 -9.62
N LEU A 193 13.63 -5.73 -9.78
CA LEU A 193 13.09 -6.92 -9.10
C LEU A 193 12.85 -8.11 -10.03
N ARG A 194 13.13 -7.96 -11.33
CA ARG A 194 12.98 -9.06 -12.27
C ARG A 194 14.17 -9.99 -12.18
N ASN A 195 13.91 -11.30 -12.04
CA ASN A 195 14.93 -12.34 -11.98
C ASN A 195 15.96 -12.16 -10.85
N VAL A 196 15.58 -11.48 -9.77
CA VAL A 196 16.47 -11.26 -8.60
C VAL A 196 16.59 -12.51 -7.76
N ILE A 197 15.54 -13.34 -7.74
CA ILE A 197 15.47 -14.54 -6.91
C ILE A 197 15.39 -15.76 -7.81
N THR A 198 16.24 -16.74 -7.52
CA THR A 198 16.23 -18.05 -8.15
C THR A 198 16.28 -19.11 -7.06
N VAL A 199 15.22 -19.89 -6.92
CA VAL A 199 15.20 -21.05 -6.04
C VAL A 199 15.81 -22.22 -6.81
N LYS A 200 16.95 -22.75 -6.34
CA LYS A 200 17.60 -23.89 -6.96
C LYS A 200 17.02 -25.22 -6.49
N LYS A 201 16.92 -25.40 -5.19
CA LYS A 201 16.39 -26.61 -4.56
C LYS A 201 16.12 -26.34 -3.07
N TRP A 202 15.03 -26.91 -2.57
CA TRP A 202 14.79 -27.03 -1.13
C TRP A 202 15.27 -28.42 -0.69
N THR A 203 16.08 -28.49 0.36
CA THR A 203 16.51 -29.76 0.96
C THR A 203 15.40 -30.40 1.77
N ASP A 204 14.62 -29.55 2.44
CA ASP A 204 13.47 -29.95 3.26
C ASP A 204 12.29 -29.02 2.97
N LYS A 205 11.09 -29.39 3.42
CA LYS A 205 9.92 -28.50 3.33
C LYS A 205 10.22 -27.23 4.13
N PRO A 206 10.20 -26.03 3.51
CA PRO A 206 10.49 -24.80 4.20
C PRO A 206 9.46 -24.56 5.32
N ALA A 207 9.93 -24.08 6.47
CA ALA A 207 9.08 -23.75 7.61
C ALA A 207 8.12 -22.58 7.32
N TYR A 208 8.49 -21.72 6.36
CA TYR A 208 7.74 -20.54 5.96
C TYR A 208 7.44 -20.56 4.48
N SER A 209 6.20 -20.21 4.12
CA SER A 209 5.77 -20.08 2.71
C SER A 209 6.23 -18.78 2.05
N ASN A 210 6.58 -17.78 2.84
CA ASN A 210 7.03 -16.47 2.35
C ASN A 210 8.26 -15.99 3.13
N ILE A 211 9.22 -15.38 2.41
CA ILE A 211 10.47 -14.89 2.96
C ILE A 211 10.64 -13.43 2.57
N MET A 212 10.90 -12.56 3.55
CA MET A 212 11.21 -11.16 3.31
C MET A 212 12.70 -10.98 3.05
N ILE A 213 13.03 -10.21 2.03
CA ILE A 213 14.37 -9.70 1.78
C ILE A 213 14.36 -8.18 1.93
N ASN A 214 15.22 -7.70 2.79
CA ASN A 214 15.62 -6.30 2.81
C ASN A 214 16.72 -6.10 1.78
N GLY A 215 16.39 -5.50 0.66
CA GLY A 215 17.30 -5.39 -0.49
C GLY A 215 18.43 -4.37 -0.35
N GLY A 216 18.54 -3.67 0.77
CA GLY A 216 19.54 -2.60 0.96
C GLY A 216 19.42 -1.50 -0.12
N VAL A 217 20.55 -0.84 -0.41
CA VAL A 217 20.59 0.38 -1.26
C VAL A 217 20.21 0.14 -2.73
N LYS A 218 20.32 -1.09 -3.22
CA LYS A 218 20.20 -1.38 -4.67
C LYS A 218 18.90 -2.06 -5.07
N ILE A 219 18.27 -2.79 -4.19
CA ILE A 219 17.09 -3.61 -4.46
C ILE A 219 15.94 -3.15 -3.58
N HIS A 220 14.72 -3.13 -4.12
CA HIS A 220 13.52 -2.85 -3.30
C HIS A 220 13.36 -3.93 -2.24
N THR A 221 12.90 -3.52 -1.06
CA THR A 221 12.42 -4.49 -0.08
C THR A 221 11.28 -5.28 -0.70
N CYS A 222 11.38 -6.60 -0.64
CA CYS A 222 10.39 -7.49 -1.22
C CYS A 222 10.20 -8.75 -0.38
N VAL A 223 9.03 -9.37 -0.55
CA VAL A 223 8.71 -10.71 -0.05
C VAL A 223 8.52 -11.63 -1.23
N PHE A 224 9.08 -12.82 -1.16
CA PHE A 224 8.90 -13.87 -2.16
C PHE A 224 8.44 -15.18 -1.50
N ASP A 225 7.73 -15.99 -2.27
CA ASP A 225 7.28 -17.30 -1.84
C ASP A 225 8.32 -18.40 -2.09
N ILE A 226 7.96 -19.62 -1.71
CA ILE A 226 8.85 -20.81 -1.87
C ILE A 226 9.20 -21.13 -3.33
N GLU A 227 8.47 -20.59 -4.31
CA GLU A 227 8.80 -20.69 -5.73
C GLU A 227 9.75 -19.56 -6.19
N GLY A 228 10.13 -18.64 -5.31
CA GLY A 228 10.92 -17.45 -5.64
C GLY A 228 10.13 -16.35 -6.35
N LYS A 229 8.80 -16.42 -6.32
CA LYS A 229 7.93 -15.40 -6.91
C LYS A 229 7.70 -14.25 -5.95
N ILE A 230 7.92 -13.02 -6.42
CA ILE A 230 7.68 -11.82 -5.62
C ILE A 230 6.18 -11.69 -5.36
N ARG A 231 5.81 -11.60 -4.06
CA ARG A 231 4.45 -11.47 -3.54
C ARG A 231 4.18 -10.08 -2.93
N TYR A 232 5.23 -9.33 -2.69
CA TYR A 232 5.18 -7.99 -2.10
C TYR A 232 6.45 -7.24 -2.45
N TYR A 233 6.36 -5.92 -2.63
CA TYR A 233 7.51 -5.01 -2.62
C TYR A 233 7.07 -3.59 -2.30
N LEU A 234 7.98 -2.81 -1.73
CA LEU A 234 7.82 -1.36 -1.59
C LEU A 234 8.35 -0.66 -2.86
N SER A 235 7.58 0.30 -3.39
CA SER A 235 7.99 1.15 -4.51
C SER A 235 9.18 2.03 -4.17
N ARG A 236 9.28 2.42 -2.90
CA ARG A 236 10.42 3.15 -2.37
C ARG A 236 11.66 2.28 -2.45
N LYS A 237 12.71 2.84 -3.00
CA LYS A 237 14.02 2.20 -2.90
C LYS A 237 14.59 2.53 -1.54
N PRO A 238 14.92 1.53 -0.73
CA PRO A 238 15.65 1.81 0.49
C PRO A 238 16.95 2.50 0.11
N ARG A 239 17.18 3.65 0.69
CA ARG A 239 18.46 4.33 0.63
C ARG A 239 19.23 4.11 1.93
N GLY A 240 18.66 3.36 2.86
CA GLY A 240 19.14 3.00 4.17
C GLY A 240 19.42 1.51 4.34
N TYR A 241 20.05 1.15 5.46
CA TYR A 241 20.50 -0.22 5.74
C TYR A 241 19.40 -1.13 6.28
N GLY A 242 18.15 -0.65 6.47
CA GLY A 242 17.24 -1.53 7.12
C GLY A 242 15.73 -1.23 7.05
N ILE A 243 15.01 -2.31 7.11
CA ILE A 243 13.66 -2.43 7.63
C ILE A 243 13.77 -3.26 8.89
N PHE A 244 13.18 -2.78 9.97
CA PHE A 244 13.14 -3.45 11.26
C PHE A 244 11.69 -3.64 11.67
N PRO A 245 11.25 -4.87 12.00
CA PRO A 245 9.91 -5.09 12.49
C PRO A 245 9.73 -4.40 13.85
N LEU A 246 8.54 -3.84 14.08
CA LEU A 246 8.10 -3.29 15.35
C LEU A 246 7.11 -4.26 16.01
N SER A 247 6.95 -4.15 17.32
CA SER A 247 6.11 -5.04 18.14
C SER A 247 4.63 -4.96 17.79
N ASP A 248 4.18 -3.82 17.25
CA ASP A 248 2.79 -3.56 16.83
C ASP A 248 2.45 -4.07 15.42
N GLY A 249 3.36 -4.78 14.75
CA GLY A 249 3.20 -5.29 13.39
C GLY A 249 3.55 -4.29 12.29
N HIS A 250 3.98 -3.09 12.66
CA HIS A 250 4.58 -2.12 11.75
C HIS A 250 6.05 -2.45 11.49
N PHE A 251 6.71 -1.61 10.73
CA PHE A 251 8.14 -1.66 10.58
C PHE A 251 8.76 -0.27 10.51
N PHE A 252 9.95 -0.17 11.06
CA PHE A 252 10.79 1.01 10.98
C PHE A 252 11.59 0.95 9.67
N TYR A 253 11.40 1.96 8.81
CA TYR A 253 11.99 2.04 7.48
C TYR A 253 12.96 3.20 7.38
N MET A 254 14.22 2.90 7.09
CA MET A 254 15.27 3.91 6.90
C MET A 254 15.34 4.36 5.43
N GLU A 255 15.06 5.62 5.14
CA GLU A 255 14.98 6.09 3.75
C GLU A 255 16.15 6.95 3.30
N LYS A 256 16.44 8.03 4.02
CA LYS A 256 17.30 9.08 3.47
C LYS A 256 18.65 9.13 4.11
N TYR A 257 19.67 9.05 3.27
CA TYR A 257 21.07 9.31 3.64
C TYR A 257 21.49 10.73 3.43
N ILE A 258 22.39 11.16 4.30
CA ILE A 258 23.30 12.27 4.03
C ILE A 258 24.75 11.81 4.18
N SER A 259 25.65 12.39 3.40
CA SER A 259 27.07 12.26 3.66
C SER A 259 27.45 13.27 4.75
N VAL A 260 27.87 12.76 5.90
CA VAL A 260 28.34 13.60 7.03
C VAL A 260 29.85 13.61 6.97
N PRO A 261 30.51 14.77 6.83
CA PRO A 261 31.97 14.84 6.65
C PRO A 261 32.78 14.17 7.76
N SER A 262 32.23 14.09 8.98
CA SER A 262 32.87 13.46 10.13
C SER A 262 32.73 11.94 10.18
N TYR A 263 31.98 11.32 9.26
CA TYR A 263 31.78 9.88 9.22
C TYR A 263 32.22 9.30 7.88
N SER A 264 32.87 8.16 7.92
CA SER A 264 33.32 7.42 6.71
C SER A 264 32.16 6.90 5.85
N ASN A 265 30.98 6.70 6.45
CA ASN A 265 29.79 6.16 5.79
C ASN A 265 28.61 7.15 5.83
N PRO A 266 27.75 7.15 4.80
CA PRO A 266 26.52 7.93 4.83
C PRO A 266 25.62 7.54 6.01
N GLN A 267 24.94 8.52 6.59
CA GLN A 267 24.05 8.34 7.73
C GLN A 267 22.57 8.50 7.30
N THR A 268 21.69 7.70 7.87
CA THR A 268 20.24 7.85 7.67
C THR A 268 19.72 8.98 8.54
N VAL A 269 19.09 9.97 7.93
CA VAL A 269 18.54 11.15 8.65
C VAL A 269 17.03 11.19 8.67
N GLU A 270 16.39 10.38 7.86
CA GLU A 270 14.92 10.29 7.76
C GLU A 270 14.50 8.84 7.77
N SER A 271 13.59 8.51 8.68
CA SER A 271 13.04 7.17 8.87
C SER A 271 11.54 7.25 9.11
N TYR A 272 10.85 6.16 8.85
CA TYR A 272 9.40 6.06 8.98
C TYR A 272 8.99 4.87 9.83
N ASP A 273 7.97 5.08 10.65
CA ASP A 273 7.08 4.03 11.15
C ASP A 273 5.99 3.84 10.10
N MET A 274 5.89 2.65 9.52
CA MET A 274 4.94 2.34 8.45
C MET A 274 4.43 0.90 8.50
N ASP A 275 3.26 0.66 7.88
CA ASP A 275 2.71 -0.67 7.68
C ASP A 275 3.05 -1.26 6.29
N TYR A 276 2.55 -2.49 6.04
CA TYR A 276 2.74 -3.20 4.77
C TYR A 276 2.09 -2.55 3.55
N PHE A 277 1.20 -1.58 3.73
CA PHE A 277 0.69 -0.76 2.63
C PHE A 277 1.64 0.38 2.25
N GLY A 278 2.69 0.61 3.04
CA GLY A 278 3.53 1.80 2.96
C GLY A 278 2.85 3.05 3.51
N ARG A 279 1.82 2.87 4.36
CA ARG A 279 1.19 3.94 5.12
C ARG A 279 2.17 4.42 6.19
N VAL A 280 2.49 5.69 6.17
CA VAL A 280 3.40 6.31 7.14
C VAL A 280 2.60 6.84 8.32
N PHE A 281 2.90 6.33 9.51
CA PHE A 281 2.30 6.78 10.78
C PHE A 281 3.11 7.91 11.40
N ARG A 282 4.45 7.78 11.37
CA ARG A 282 5.38 8.75 11.95
C ARG A 282 6.59 8.92 11.05
N THR A 283 7.13 10.13 11.05
CA THR A 283 8.40 10.46 10.41
C THR A 283 9.39 10.85 11.49
N TYR A 284 10.54 10.20 11.51
CA TYR A 284 11.64 10.48 12.43
C TYR A 284 12.75 11.19 11.67
N LEU A 285 13.20 12.32 12.22
CA LEU A 285 14.30 13.09 11.69
C LEU A 285 15.42 13.10 12.72
N THR A 286 16.64 12.76 12.29
CA THR A 286 17.81 12.77 13.15
C THR A 286 18.87 13.73 12.59
N GLU A 287 19.36 14.65 13.43
CA GLU A 287 20.33 15.67 12.98
C GLU A 287 21.66 15.06 12.53
N LYS A 288 22.13 14.07 13.27
CA LYS A 288 23.42 13.39 13.01
C LYS A 288 23.27 12.08 12.24
N GLY A 289 22.04 11.64 12.05
CA GLY A 289 21.71 10.38 11.40
C GLY A 289 21.91 9.15 12.30
N VAL A 290 21.43 8.02 11.81
CA VAL A 290 21.62 6.68 12.39
C VAL A 290 22.27 5.77 11.35
N HIS A 291 22.96 4.73 11.84
CA HIS A 291 23.71 3.82 10.99
C HIS A 291 23.46 2.37 11.44
N HIS A 292 23.04 1.53 10.52
CA HIS A 292 22.83 0.10 10.60
C HIS A 292 21.64 -0.41 11.41
N THR A 293 21.43 0.00 12.66
CA THR A 293 20.42 -0.62 13.53
C THR A 293 19.48 0.38 14.15
N ALA A 294 18.24 -0.04 14.36
CA ALA A 294 17.27 0.61 15.21
C ALA A 294 16.64 -0.48 16.08
N GLU A 295 16.48 -0.21 17.36
CA GLU A 295 15.80 -1.05 18.34
C GLU A 295 14.62 -0.28 18.91
N GLU A 296 13.55 -0.99 19.24
CA GLU A 296 12.32 -0.47 19.83
C GLU A 296 12.48 -0.29 21.34
#